data_c1ae5a33269f500bb4f82c185159d1cf
#
_entry.id   c1ae5a33269f500bb4f82c185159d1cf
#
_cell.length_a   1.000
_cell.length_b   1.000
_cell.length_c   1.000
_cell.angle_alpha   90.00
_cell.angle_beta   90.00
_cell.angle_gamma   90.00
#
_symmetry.space_group_name_H-M   'P 1'
#
loop_
_entity.id
_entity.type
_entity.pdbx_description
1 polymer ?
#
loop_
_entity_poly.entity_id
_entity_poly.type
_entity_poly.pdbx_seq_one_letter_code
_entity_poly.pdbx_strand_id
1 'polypeptide(L)'
;QLTESLIMIWVVLCKDKPNSFDQRMRIIDEHRAYLSSNPIKTLISGPLTDKEGNMNGSFFMVEANSEEEIKIFQQNDPIFKANIWDEIIISPFNKRVDNLSKI
;
A
#
# COMPACT_ATOMS: atom_id res chain seq x y z
N GLN A 1 -30.59 12.31 -5.66
CA GLN A 1 -30.00 12.05 -5.73
C GLN A 1 -29.02 12.05 -5.43
N LEU A 2 -28.87 11.84 -5.31
CA LEU A 2 -27.90 11.84 -5.00
C LEU A 2 -26.78 11.46 -5.44
N THR A 3 -26.30 11.99 -5.71
CA THR A 3 -25.09 11.53 -6.24
C THR A 3 -24.21 11.11 -5.16
N GLU A 4 -24.26 9.90 -4.93
CA GLU A 4 -23.42 9.29 -3.98
C GLU A 4 -22.00 9.26 -4.49
N SER A 5 -21.08 9.48 -3.62
CA SER A 5 -19.69 9.28 -3.95
C SER A 5 -19.46 7.80 -4.25
N LEU A 6 -18.80 7.51 -5.35
CA LEU A 6 -18.39 6.17 -5.69
C LEU A 6 -17.02 5.84 -5.11
N ILE A 7 -16.41 6.81 -4.40
CA ILE A 7 -15.11 6.60 -3.78
C ILE A 7 -15.26 5.60 -2.64
N MET A 8 -14.44 4.59 -2.69
CA MET A 8 -14.44 3.55 -1.68
C MET A 8 -13.09 3.55 -0.99
N ILE A 9 -13.08 3.03 0.23
CA ILE A 9 -11.83 2.76 0.93
C ILE A 9 -11.40 1.34 0.58
N TRP A 10 -10.13 1.19 0.29
CA TRP A 10 -9.52 -0.10 -0.05
C TRP A 10 -8.32 -0.33 0.82
N VAL A 11 -8.03 -1.58 1.12
CA VAL A 11 -6.77 -1.97 1.74
C VAL A 11 -5.95 -2.76 0.74
N VAL A 12 -4.65 -2.54 0.77
CA VAL A 12 -3.69 -3.21 -0.10
C VAL A 12 -2.60 -3.77 0.79
N LEU A 13 -2.45 -5.07 0.79
CA LEU A 13 -1.47 -5.77 1.61
C LEU A 13 -0.49 -6.44 0.67
N CYS A 14 0.78 -6.06 0.79
CA CYS A 14 1.84 -6.58 -0.08
C CYS A 14 2.88 -7.29 0.77
N LYS A 15 3.16 -8.54 0.44
CA LYS A 15 4.15 -9.32 1.18
C LYS A 15 5.37 -9.56 0.29
N ASP A 16 6.54 -9.30 0.84
CA ASP A 16 7.79 -9.48 0.11
C ASP A 16 8.10 -10.97 -0.07
N LYS A 17 8.83 -11.28 -1.13
CA LYS A 17 9.41 -12.60 -1.30
C LYS A 17 10.40 -12.87 -0.18
N PRO A 18 10.59 -14.12 0.21
CA PRO A 18 11.60 -14.45 1.22
C PRO A 18 12.98 -13.91 0.81
N ASN A 19 13.75 -13.49 1.80
CA ASN A 19 15.13 -13.03 1.60
C ASN A 19 15.24 -11.80 0.70
N SER A 20 14.25 -10.90 0.75
CA SER A 20 14.22 -9.72 -0.10
C SER A 20 14.61 -8.44 0.64
N PHE A 21 15.00 -8.54 1.90
CA PHE A 21 15.26 -7.34 2.71
C PHE A 21 16.33 -6.44 2.09
N ASP A 22 17.46 -6.99 1.69
CA ASP A 22 18.52 -6.18 1.12
C ASP A 22 18.09 -5.54 -0.19
N GLN A 23 17.38 -6.27 -1.02
CA GLN A 23 16.87 -5.74 -2.28
C GLN A 23 15.88 -4.61 -2.03
N ARG A 24 14.99 -4.78 -1.05
CA ARG A 24 14.04 -3.74 -0.67
C ARG A 24 14.78 -2.48 -0.23
N MET A 25 15.78 -2.64 0.61
CA MET A 25 16.51 -1.49 1.14
C MET A 25 17.28 -0.74 0.06
N ARG A 26 17.71 -1.43 -1.00
CA ARG A 26 18.40 -0.76 -2.10
C ARG A 26 17.50 0.17 -2.89
N ILE A 27 16.18 -0.05 -2.89
CA ILE A 27 15.26 0.77 -3.67
C ILE A 27 14.25 1.52 -2.79
N ILE A 28 14.46 1.50 -1.47
CA ILE A 28 13.48 2.06 -0.54
C ILE A 28 13.29 3.56 -0.75
N ASP A 29 14.36 4.29 -1.07
CA ASP A 29 14.25 5.73 -1.28
C ASP A 29 13.43 6.06 -2.53
N GLU A 30 13.56 5.25 -3.58
CA GLU A 30 12.76 5.42 -4.79
C GLU A 30 11.29 5.16 -4.51
N HIS A 31 11.01 4.13 -3.72
CA HIS A 31 9.65 3.80 -3.29
C HIS A 31 9.04 4.96 -2.50
N ARG A 32 9.79 5.50 -1.54
CA ARG A 32 9.32 6.63 -0.74
C ARG A 32 9.07 7.87 -1.58
N ALA A 33 9.94 8.14 -2.54
CA ALA A 33 9.79 9.27 -3.44
C ALA A 33 8.51 9.12 -4.28
N TYR A 34 8.26 7.90 -4.77
CA TYR A 34 7.05 7.62 -5.52
C TYR A 34 5.81 7.89 -4.67
N LEU A 35 5.77 7.40 -3.43
CA LEU A 35 4.63 7.61 -2.55
C LEU A 35 4.44 9.09 -2.22
N SER A 36 5.54 9.83 -2.06
CA SER A 36 5.48 11.26 -1.77
C SER A 36 4.93 12.08 -2.93
N SER A 37 4.91 11.54 -4.14
CA SER A 37 4.33 12.22 -5.29
C SER A 37 2.80 12.13 -5.32
N ASN A 38 2.20 11.49 -4.32
CA ASN A 38 0.74 11.34 -4.17
C ASN A 38 0.10 10.67 -5.37
N PRO A 39 0.55 9.46 -5.74
CA PRO A 39 0.00 8.76 -6.90
C PRO A 39 -1.43 8.27 -6.68
N ILE A 40 -1.88 8.21 -5.44
CA ILE A 40 -3.23 7.82 -5.06
C ILE A 40 -3.53 8.48 -3.71
N LYS A 41 -4.80 8.69 -3.41
CA LYS A 41 -5.15 9.27 -2.11
C LYS A 41 -4.96 8.24 -1.02
N THR A 42 -3.88 8.36 -0.28
CA THR A 42 -3.52 7.42 0.77
C THR A 42 -3.99 7.95 2.12
N LEU A 43 -4.69 7.11 2.85
CA LEU A 43 -5.18 7.45 4.19
C LEU A 43 -4.18 7.03 5.26
N ILE A 44 -3.65 5.83 5.12
CA ILE A 44 -2.65 5.27 6.04
C ILE A 44 -1.74 4.39 5.20
N SER A 45 -0.45 4.43 5.45
CA SER A 45 0.46 3.48 4.82
C SER A 45 1.69 3.29 5.69
N GLY A 46 2.36 2.18 5.46
CA GLY A 46 3.61 1.89 6.14
C GLY A 46 4.09 0.49 5.81
N PRO A 47 5.31 0.18 6.19
CA PRO A 47 5.83 -1.17 5.95
C PRO A 47 5.26 -2.16 6.96
N LEU A 48 5.16 -3.41 6.53
CA LEU A 48 5.00 -4.53 7.44
C LEU A 48 6.39 -4.90 7.92
N THR A 49 6.48 -5.46 9.11
CA THR A 49 7.78 -5.86 9.65
C THR A 49 7.69 -7.26 10.22
N ASP A 50 8.83 -7.92 10.29
CA ASP A 50 8.95 -9.19 11.01
C ASP A 50 9.16 -8.90 12.51
N LYS A 51 9.38 -9.97 13.27
CA LYS A 51 9.52 -9.84 14.73
C LYS A 51 10.77 -9.07 15.13
N GLU A 52 11.78 -9.07 14.28
CA GLU A 52 13.02 -8.33 14.53
C GLU A 52 12.93 -6.87 14.08
N GLY A 53 11.80 -6.46 13.51
CA GLY A 53 11.61 -5.10 13.05
C GLY A 53 12.06 -4.84 11.63
N ASN A 54 12.47 -5.86 10.90
CA ASN A 54 12.89 -5.70 9.50
C ASN A 54 11.68 -5.64 8.59
N MET A 55 11.71 -4.72 7.65
CA MET A 55 10.61 -4.56 6.69
C MET A 55 10.49 -5.78 5.80
N ASN A 56 9.28 -6.35 5.70
CA ASN A 56 9.02 -7.51 4.87
C ASN A 56 7.71 -7.40 4.09
N GLY A 57 7.21 -6.18 3.93
CA GLY A 57 5.99 -5.96 3.17
C GLY A 57 5.58 -4.50 3.23
N SER A 58 4.40 -4.21 2.67
CA SER A 58 3.83 -2.87 2.65
C SER A 58 2.33 -2.95 2.85
N PHE A 59 1.79 -1.97 3.53
CA PHE A 59 0.35 -1.85 3.74
C PHE A 59 -0.09 -0.45 3.30
N PHE A 60 -1.23 -0.39 2.59
CA PHE A 60 -1.84 0.88 2.21
C PHE A 60 -3.34 0.82 2.47
N MET A 61 -3.87 1.89 3.01
CA MET A 61 -5.30 2.13 3.04
C MET A 61 -5.53 3.37 2.18
N VAL A 62 -6.31 3.22 1.12
CA VAL A 62 -6.44 4.26 0.09
C VAL A 62 -7.90 4.50 -0.25
N GLU A 63 -8.18 5.68 -0.82
CA GLU A 63 -9.48 5.95 -1.45
C GLU A 63 -9.30 5.81 -2.95
N ALA A 64 -10.22 5.09 -3.57
CA ALA A 64 -10.21 4.90 -5.02
C ALA A 64 -11.62 4.59 -5.51
N ASN A 65 -11.87 4.89 -6.77
CA ASN A 65 -13.15 4.58 -7.40
C ASN A 65 -13.23 3.14 -7.86
N SER A 66 -12.09 2.50 -8.09
CA SER A 66 -12.07 1.16 -8.66
C SER A 66 -10.78 0.45 -8.31
N GLU A 67 -10.82 -0.87 -8.44
CA GLU A 67 -9.62 -1.69 -8.26
C GLU A 67 -8.57 -1.35 -9.33
N GLU A 68 -9.01 -0.95 -10.51
CA GLU A 68 -8.09 -0.63 -11.59
C GLU A 68 -7.15 0.53 -11.23
N GLU A 69 -7.68 1.57 -10.55
CA GLU A 69 -6.85 2.66 -10.09
C GLU A 69 -5.76 2.16 -9.16
N ILE A 70 -6.09 1.20 -8.31
CA ILE A 70 -5.14 0.64 -7.36
C ILE A 70 -4.08 -0.17 -8.08
N LYS A 71 -4.47 -0.93 -9.09
CA LYS A 71 -3.51 -1.71 -9.88
C LYS A 71 -2.52 -0.83 -10.60
N ILE A 72 -2.98 0.29 -11.14
CA ILE A 72 -2.10 1.26 -11.80
C ILE A 72 -1.12 1.83 -10.77
N PHE A 73 -1.62 2.21 -9.61
CA PHE A 73 -0.78 2.69 -8.52
C PHE A 73 0.30 1.68 -8.17
N GLN A 74 -0.09 0.41 -8.00
CA GLN A 74 0.84 -0.64 -7.62
C GLN A 74 1.89 -0.88 -8.70
N GLN A 75 1.49 -0.91 -9.96
CA GLN A 75 2.38 -1.23 -11.08
C GLN A 75 3.48 -0.19 -11.28
N ASN A 76 3.25 1.02 -10.82
CA ASN A 76 4.23 2.10 -10.95
C ASN A 76 5.13 2.24 -9.72
N ASP A 77 4.90 1.44 -8.70
CA ASP A 77 5.75 1.47 -7.50
C ASP A 77 7.08 0.77 -7.80
N PRO A 78 8.21 1.39 -7.44
CA PRO A 78 9.52 0.76 -7.64
C PRO A 78 9.65 -0.62 -7.01
N ILE A 79 8.98 -0.89 -5.88
CA ILE A 79 9.02 -2.22 -5.27
C ILE A 79 8.36 -3.25 -6.18
N PHE A 80 7.23 -2.89 -6.80
CA PHE A 80 6.57 -3.76 -7.77
C PHE A 80 7.47 -4.01 -8.97
N LYS A 81 8.06 -2.94 -9.50
CA LYS A 81 8.92 -3.05 -10.68
C LYS A 81 10.17 -3.89 -10.42
N ALA A 82 10.65 -3.90 -9.20
CA ALA A 82 11.78 -4.72 -8.80
C ALA A 82 11.39 -6.16 -8.50
N ASN A 83 10.09 -6.48 -8.63
CA ASN A 83 9.59 -7.83 -8.43
C ASN A 83 9.86 -8.38 -7.02
N ILE A 84 9.76 -7.49 -6.04
CA ILE A 84 10.01 -7.85 -4.64
C ILE A 84 8.77 -8.47 -4.00
N TRP A 85 7.58 -7.99 -4.36
CA TRP A 85 6.35 -8.50 -3.76
C TRP A 85 6.01 -9.88 -4.29
N ASP A 86 5.69 -10.79 -3.37
CA ASP A 86 5.29 -12.16 -3.68
C ASP A 86 3.78 -12.27 -3.73
N GLU A 87 3.10 -11.55 -2.82
CA GLU A 87 1.67 -11.62 -2.68
C GLU A 87 1.11 -10.21 -2.55
N ILE A 88 0.06 -9.91 -3.30
CA ILE A 88 -0.62 -8.62 -3.21
C ILE A 88 -2.11 -8.92 -3.04
N ILE A 89 -2.68 -8.43 -1.95
CA ILE A 89 -4.11 -8.57 -1.67
C ILE A 89 -4.71 -7.17 -1.77
N ILE A 90 -5.73 -7.02 -2.61
CA ILE A 90 -6.46 -5.77 -2.78
C ILE A 90 -7.90 -6.07 -2.40
N SER A 91 -8.45 -5.32 -1.45
CA SER A 91 -9.82 -5.56 -0.99
C SER A 91 -10.52 -4.26 -0.63
N PRO A 92 -11.79 -4.11 -1.00
CA PRO A 92 -12.60 -3.04 -0.43
C PRO A 92 -12.63 -3.20 1.08
N PHE A 93 -12.73 -2.08 1.78
CA PHE A 93 -12.73 -2.06 3.23
C PHE A 93 -13.85 -1.16 3.72
N ASN A 94 -14.61 -1.64 4.67
CA ASN A 94 -15.69 -0.87 5.28
C ASN A 94 -15.30 -0.55 6.72
N LYS A 95 -14.92 0.71 6.95
CA LYS A 95 -14.46 1.13 8.27
C LYS A 95 -15.63 1.13 9.25
N ARG A 96 -15.46 0.44 10.37
CA ARG A 96 -16.47 0.40 11.44
C ARG A 96 -15.98 1.06 12.71
N VAL A 97 -14.70 0.98 12.99
CA VAL A 97 -14.10 1.56 14.20
C VAL A 97 -12.82 2.29 13.78
N ASP A 98 -12.64 3.48 14.29
CA ASP A 98 -11.43 4.26 14.01
C ASP A 98 -11.01 4.97 15.28
N ASN A 99 -9.97 4.48 15.91
CA ASN A 99 -9.41 5.06 17.12
C ASN A 99 -7.97 5.52 16.91
N LEU A 100 -7.57 5.77 15.66
CA LEU A 100 -6.19 6.14 15.34
C LEU A 100 -5.76 7.41 16.06
N SER A 101 -6.65 8.37 16.17
CA SER A 101 -6.32 9.64 16.85
C SER A 101 -6.05 9.46 18.34
N LYS A 102 -6.29 8.28 18.90
CA LYS A 102 -6.08 8.01 20.33
C LYS A 102 -4.77 7.27 20.61
N ILE A 103 -4.00 6.97 19.59
CA ILE A 103 -2.76 6.22 19.74
C ILE A 103 -1.56 7.15 20.00
#